data_3c7a365cf1b70278e48b896e482b0eb9
#
_entry.id   3c7a365cf1b70278e48b896e482b0eb9
#
_cell.length_a   1.000
_cell.length_b   1.000
_cell.length_c   1.000
_cell.angle_alpha   90.00
_cell.angle_beta   90.00
_cell.angle_gamma   90.00
#
_symmetry.space_group_name_H-M   'P 1'
#
loop_
_entity.id
_entity.type
_entity.pdbx_description
1 polymer ?
#
loop_
_entity_poly.entity_id
_entity_poly.type
_entity_poly.pdbx_seq_one_letter_code
_entity_poly.pdbx_strand_id
1 'polypeptide(L)'
;LTSRSLSPVRFNFSALGEAYPLPNLLEIQRDSFDLFMKQGLREAFEAISPISDFTGRLSLELEFDPDDMDLKSPPKFTVEECRQRATTYSQPIFVHARFLNSETGEIKEQTVFMGDFPIMTEQGTFIINGTERVVVSQLVRSPGVLFQPGKDEKVAFEGTIHPGRGEWLQVDLEEKKNKSANAGARIARKRRISIFTLLRALDTSMDEAFFNKFVEHFDFLEDQFHTDWKKAHTEIAKHMDKYNMEDTPENFLKASQETAWLEIYRRARPGEVQTIEAARQYFEGAFFSEKRYDLSRVGRYKLDIKLGAEVAKNVELFGDLLEKPNPELHVLSKAEVLATATYLLNLARDRTAKETTYHIDDQDHFANRRIRSVGELIQNALRTGLSRMERVVRERMNTQDVESIAPQTLINIRPVMSAIKEFFATSQLSQFMDQNNPLSGLTHKRRLSALGPGGLSRERAGLEVRDVHSSHYGRMCPIETPEGPNVGLIGYLANYARINEYGFIET
;
A
#
# COMPACT_ATOMS: atom_id res chain seq x y z
N LEU A 1 -22.97 58.80 -46.89
CA LEU A 1 -22.30 57.63 -46.26
C LEU A 1 -22.89 57.43 -44.86
N THR A 2 -23.94 56.61 -44.79
CA THR A 2 -24.61 56.22 -43.52
C THR A 2 -23.78 55.13 -42.81
N SER A 3 -23.16 55.50 -41.69
CA SER A 3 -22.50 54.52 -40.81
C SER A 3 -23.56 53.61 -40.21
N ARG A 4 -23.68 52.38 -40.73
CA ARG A 4 -24.39 51.33 -40.01
C ARG A 4 -23.59 51.01 -38.74
N SER A 5 -24.10 51.43 -37.60
CA SER A 5 -23.63 50.92 -36.31
C SER A 5 -23.94 49.42 -36.21
N LEU A 6 -22.95 48.60 -36.41
CA LEU A 6 -23.02 47.19 -36.08
C LEU A 6 -23.13 47.07 -34.55
N SER A 7 -24.36 47.04 -34.02
CA SER A 7 -24.54 46.63 -32.63
C SER A 7 -24.05 45.18 -32.49
N PRO A 8 -23.19 44.90 -31.49
CA PRO A 8 -22.69 43.55 -31.29
C PRO A 8 -23.87 42.60 -31.04
N VAL A 9 -23.96 41.57 -31.84
CA VAL A 9 -24.95 40.49 -31.66
C VAL A 9 -24.67 39.83 -30.33
N ARG A 10 -25.56 39.99 -29.35
CA ARG A 10 -25.46 39.29 -28.06
C ARG A 10 -26.05 37.91 -28.20
N PHE A 11 -25.26 36.90 -28.02
CA PHE A 11 -25.73 35.52 -27.91
C PHE A 11 -26.28 35.27 -26.51
N ASN A 12 -27.52 34.80 -26.42
CA ASN A 12 -28.13 34.41 -25.16
C ASN A 12 -27.86 32.94 -24.89
N PHE A 13 -26.92 32.63 -24.03
CA PHE A 13 -26.60 31.25 -23.63
C PHE A 13 -27.59 30.63 -22.64
N SER A 14 -28.52 31.39 -22.07
CA SER A 14 -29.55 30.86 -21.17
C SER A 14 -30.58 29.96 -21.86
N ALA A 15 -30.66 29.99 -23.18
CA ALA A 15 -31.53 29.15 -23.99
C ALA A 15 -30.86 27.81 -24.40
N LEU A 16 -29.58 27.65 -24.12
CA LEU A 16 -28.90 26.38 -24.31
C LEU A 16 -29.37 25.43 -23.18
N GLY A 17 -29.94 24.27 -23.55
CA GLY A 17 -30.24 23.23 -22.60
C GLY A 17 -28.97 22.76 -21.86
N GLU A 18 -29.18 22.10 -20.74
CA GLU A 18 -28.07 21.52 -19.96
C GLU A 18 -27.30 20.54 -20.85
N ALA A 19 -26.08 20.91 -21.22
CA ALA A 19 -25.20 20.04 -22.03
C ALA A 19 -24.67 18.86 -21.20
N TYR A 20 -24.49 19.06 -19.90
CA TYR A 20 -24.06 18.06 -18.93
C TYR A 20 -24.84 18.21 -17.63
N PRO A 21 -25.16 17.12 -16.92
CA PRO A 21 -25.77 17.19 -15.61
C PRO A 21 -24.82 17.85 -14.61
N LEU A 22 -25.37 18.57 -13.63
CA LEU A 22 -24.56 19.14 -12.55
C LEU A 22 -23.87 18.00 -11.77
N PRO A 23 -22.54 18.08 -11.56
CA PRO A 23 -21.83 17.02 -10.83
C PRO A 23 -22.21 17.07 -9.34
N ASN A 24 -22.25 15.90 -8.70
CA ASN A 24 -22.37 15.83 -7.25
C ASN A 24 -21.05 16.22 -6.60
N LEU A 25 -20.93 17.44 -6.11
CA LEU A 25 -19.71 17.99 -5.54
C LEU A 25 -19.27 17.32 -4.24
N LEU A 26 -20.16 16.57 -3.56
CA LEU A 26 -19.88 15.83 -2.33
C LEU A 26 -19.60 14.32 -2.58
N GLU A 27 -19.61 13.88 -3.82
CA GLU A 27 -19.40 12.48 -4.22
C GLU A 27 -18.11 11.89 -3.61
N ILE A 28 -17.01 12.65 -3.63
CA ILE A 28 -15.72 12.25 -3.05
C ILE A 28 -15.79 11.84 -1.58
N GLN A 29 -16.66 12.47 -0.80
CA GLN A 29 -16.84 12.17 0.62
C GLN A 29 -17.83 11.03 0.81
N ARG A 30 -19.03 11.14 0.20
CA ARG A 30 -20.14 10.23 0.44
C ARG A 30 -19.90 8.85 -0.12
N ASP A 31 -19.54 8.74 -1.39
CA ASP A 31 -19.36 7.44 -2.05
C ASP A 31 -18.23 6.63 -1.42
N SER A 32 -17.14 7.32 -1.04
CA SER A 32 -16.04 6.67 -0.33
C SER A 32 -16.45 6.13 1.05
N PHE A 33 -17.28 6.87 1.78
CA PHE A 33 -17.77 6.42 3.08
C PHE A 33 -18.80 5.30 2.94
N ASP A 34 -19.70 5.40 1.96
CA ASP A 34 -20.68 4.36 1.67
C ASP A 34 -19.99 3.04 1.25
N LEU A 35 -18.94 3.13 0.44
CA LEU A 35 -18.11 1.97 0.07
C LEU A 35 -17.45 1.34 1.30
N PHE A 36 -16.93 2.17 2.21
CA PHE A 36 -16.35 1.69 3.47
C PHE A 36 -17.40 0.97 4.33
N MET A 37 -18.60 1.51 4.46
CA MET A 37 -19.68 0.90 5.27
C MET A 37 -20.22 -0.40 4.66
N LYS A 38 -20.20 -0.53 3.31
CA LYS A 38 -20.70 -1.72 2.59
C LYS A 38 -19.65 -2.80 2.44
N GLN A 39 -18.43 -2.43 2.13
CA GLN A 39 -17.36 -3.37 1.78
C GLN A 39 -16.16 -3.27 2.72
N GLY A 40 -15.70 -2.05 3.02
CA GLY A 40 -14.47 -1.82 3.76
C GLY A 40 -14.48 -2.36 5.19
N LEU A 41 -15.62 -2.35 5.87
CA LEU A 41 -15.78 -2.99 7.20
C LEU A 41 -15.63 -4.51 7.09
N ARG A 42 -16.33 -5.13 6.14
CA ARG A 42 -16.24 -6.57 5.88
C ARG A 42 -14.81 -7.01 5.60
N GLU A 43 -14.14 -6.38 4.64
CA GLU A 43 -12.74 -6.65 4.32
C GLU A 43 -11.80 -6.48 5.51
N ALA A 44 -12.05 -5.50 6.39
CA ALA A 44 -11.23 -5.26 7.56
C ALA A 44 -11.34 -6.40 8.59
N PHE A 45 -12.52 -6.99 8.77
CA PHE A 45 -12.72 -8.15 9.64
C PHE A 45 -12.21 -9.44 9.00
N GLU A 46 -12.45 -9.68 7.73
CA GLU A 46 -11.92 -10.83 6.97
C GLU A 46 -10.38 -10.87 7.00
N ALA A 47 -9.71 -9.72 6.93
CA ALA A 47 -8.25 -9.64 6.94
C ALA A 47 -7.59 -10.13 8.25
N ILE A 48 -8.32 -10.15 9.38
CA ILE A 48 -7.81 -10.66 10.66
C ILE A 48 -8.39 -12.03 11.04
N SER A 49 -9.48 -12.43 10.40
CA SER A 49 -10.19 -13.70 10.63
C SER A 49 -9.60 -14.80 9.72
N PRO A 50 -9.43 -16.03 10.21
CA PRO A 50 -9.58 -16.49 11.59
C PRO A 50 -8.38 -16.13 12.48
N ILE A 51 -8.64 -15.82 13.75
CA ILE A 51 -7.61 -15.63 14.76
C ILE A 51 -7.37 -16.98 15.46
N SER A 52 -6.21 -17.59 15.21
CA SER A 52 -5.85 -18.87 15.80
C SER A 52 -4.82 -18.72 16.92
N ASP A 53 -4.83 -19.65 17.87
CA ASP A 53 -3.79 -19.77 18.88
C ASP A 53 -2.46 -20.26 18.26
N PHE A 54 -1.40 -20.39 19.05
CA PHE A 54 -0.09 -20.85 18.57
C PHE A 54 -0.09 -22.33 18.15
N THR A 55 -1.02 -23.12 18.69
CA THR A 55 -1.12 -24.57 18.42
C THR A 55 -2.10 -24.88 17.29
N GLY A 56 -2.90 -23.93 16.85
CA GLY A 56 -3.95 -24.11 15.86
C GLY A 56 -5.18 -24.89 16.34
N ARG A 57 -5.31 -25.09 17.66
CA ARG A 57 -6.43 -25.86 18.26
C ARG A 57 -7.67 -25.01 18.46
N LEU A 58 -7.46 -23.73 18.79
CA LEU A 58 -8.51 -22.78 19.04
C LEU A 58 -8.53 -21.75 17.91
N SER A 59 -9.73 -21.43 17.42
CA SER A 59 -9.92 -20.46 16.34
C SER A 59 -11.12 -19.56 16.65
N LEU A 60 -10.97 -18.27 16.43
CA LEU A 60 -12.05 -17.28 16.49
C LEU A 60 -12.26 -16.67 15.12
N GLU A 61 -13.42 -16.88 14.55
CA GLU A 61 -13.86 -16.26 13.32
C GLU A 61 -14.71 -15.06 13.64
N LEU A 62 -14.47 -13.97 12.91
CA LEU A 62 -15.24 -12.72 13.01
C LEU A 62 -15.83 -12.42 11.64
N GLU A 63 -17.13 -12.33 11.57
CA GLU A 63 -17.88 -12.06 10.34
C GLU A 63 -18.73 -10.80 10.50
N PHE A 64 -18.65 -9.92 9.52
CA PHE A 64 -19.50 -8.73 9.42
C PHE A 64 -20.23 -8.74 8.09
N ASP A 65 -21.55 -8.87 8.14
CA ASP A 65 -22.42 -8.73 6.96
C ASP A 65 -23.03 -7.32 6.95
N PRO A 66 -22.74 -6.51 5.93
CA PRO A 66 -23.32 -5.17 5.81
C PRO A 66 -24.83 -5.18 5.58
N ASP A 67 -25.39 -6.27 5.08
CA ASP A 67 -26.83 -6.40 4.78
C ASP A 67 -27.63 -6.93 5.98
N ASP A 68 -26.97 -7.45 7.00
CA ASP A 68 -27.62 -7.89 8.23
C ASP A 68 -28.01 -6.67 9.10
N MET A 69 -29.34 -6.47 9.22
CA MET A 69 -29.90 -5.37 10.00
C MET A 69 -29.65 -5.50 11.50
N ASP A 70 -29.39 -6.71 12.01
CA ASP A 70 -29.12 -6.97 13.40
C ASP A 70 -27.71 -6.51 13.82
N LEU A 71 -26.79 -6.38 12.84
CA LEU A 71 -25.43 -5.91 13.08
C LEU A 71 -25.28 -4.39 13.08
N LYS A 72 -26.33 -3.65 12.67
CA LYS A 72 -26.37 -2.18 12.62
C LYS A 72 -27.63 -1.67 13.31
N SER A 73 -27.48 -1.01 14.42
CA SER A 73 -28.58 -0.29 15.04
C SER A 73 -28.59 1.18 14.60
N PRO A 74 -29.75 1.84 14.52
CA PRO A 74 -29.80 3.25 14.17
C PRO A 74 -29.05 4.12 15.21
N PRO A 75 -28.59 5.32 14.80
CA PRO A 75 -27.97 6.25 15.74
C PRO A 75 -28.89 6.59 16.92
N LYS A 76 -28.30 6.71 18.11
CA LYS A 76 -29.05 7.02 19.34
C LYS A 76 -29.59 8.45 19.36
N PHE A 77 -28.91 9.38 18.73
CA PHE A 77 -29.20 10.81 18.72
C PHE A 77 -29.16 11.34 17.29
N THR A 78 -29.91 12.38 17.04
CA THR A 78 -29.85 13.13 15.77
C THR A 78 -28.57 13.99 15.71
N VAL A 79 -28.22 14.48 14.53
CA VAL A 79 -27.06 15.37 14.32
C VAL A 79 -27.12 16.59 15.21
N GLU A 80 -28.32 17.20 15.33
CA GLU A 80 -28.53 18.42 16.13
C GLU A 80 -28.42 18.15 17.62
N GLU A 81 -28.98 17.05 18.10
CA GLU A 81 -28.82 16.62 19.49
C GLU A 81 -27.37 16.33 19.83
N CYS A 82 -26.61 15.71 18.91
CA CYS A 82 -25.18 15.46 19.12
C CYS A 82 -24.39 16.76 19.27
N ARG A 83 -24.71 17.79 18.47
CA ARG A 83 -24.10 19.11 18.61
C ARG A 83 -24.42 19.78 19.95
N GLN A 84 -25.69 19.75 20.36
CA GLN A 84 -26.13 20.35 21.63
C GLN A 84 -25.56 19.65 22.88
N ARG A 85 -25.49 18.30 22.83
CA ARG A 85 -24.99 17.48 23.94
C ARG A 85 -23.48 17.26 23.93
N ALA A 86 -22.75 17.85 23.00
CA ALA A 86 -21.31 17.65 22.78
C ALA A 86 -20.92 16.17 22.68
N THR A 87 -21.76 15.37 22.00
CA THR A 87 -21.54 13.92 21.78
C THR A 87 -21.13 13.65 20.34
N THR A 88 -20.68 12.44 20.06
CA THR A 88 -20.33 11.98 18.72
C THR A 88 -21.54 11.36 18.04
N TYR A 89 -21.79 11.76 16.78
CA TYR A 89 -22.80 11.13 15.93
C TYR A 89 -22.28 9.77 15.45
N SER A 90 -22.78 8.70 16.05
CA SER A 90 -22.28 7.35 15.88
C SER A 90 -23.38 6.31 15.83
N GLN A 91 -23.06 5.20 15.22
CA GLN A 91 -23.90 4.02 15.10
C GLN A 91 -23.21 2.82 15.77
N PRO A 92 -23.91 2.07 16.64
CA PRO A 92 -23.38 0.83 17.20
C PRO A 92 -23.22 -0.21 16.09
N ILE A 93 -22.04 -0.88 16.08
CA ILE A 93 -21.74 -1.96 15.15
C ILE A 93 -21.50 -3.24 15.94
N PHE A 94 -22.04 -4.34 15.44
CA PHE A 94 -21.89 -5.69 15.97
C PHE A 94 -21.25 -6.60 14.93
N VAL A 95 -20.69 -7.72 15.36
CA VAL A 95 -20.13 -8.77 14.51
C VAL A 95 -20.57 -10.13 14.99
N HIS A 96 -20.73 -11.08 14.10
CA HIS A 96 -20.87 -12.49 14.44
C HIS A 96 -19.50 -13.06 14.78
N ALA A 97 -19.37 -13.58 15.99
CA ALA A 97 -18.15 -14.21 16.48
C ALA A 97 -18.41 -15.69 16.69
N ARG A 98 -17.65 -16.52 15.97
CA ARG A 98 -17.69 -17.99 16.06
C ARG A 98 -16.39 -18.48 16.63
N PHE A 99 -16.45 -19.08 17.82
CA PHE A 99 -15.31 -19.71 18.46
C PHE A 99 -15.36 -21.20 18.20
N LEU A 100 -14.28 -21.75 17.67
CA LEU A 100 -14.12 -23.18 17.34
C LEU A 100 -13.01 -23.78 18.21
N ASN A 101 -13.33 -24.90 18.83
CA ASN A 101 -12.36 -25.73 19.52
C ASN A 101 -12.19 -27.05 18.73
N SER A 102 -11.06 -27.23 18.07
CA SER A 102 -10.79 -28.41 17.24
C SER A 102 -10.59 -29.69 18.05
N GLU A 103 -10.27 -29.61 19.35
CA GLU A 103 -10.10 -30.81 20.20
C GLU A 103 -11.43 -31.40 20.64
N THR A 104 -12.38 -30.55 21.04
CA THR A 104 -13.70 -30.99 21.53
C THR A 104 -14.77 -30.99 20.45
N GLY A 105 -14.52 -30.33 19.30
CA GLY A 105 -15.51 -30.09 18.27
C GLY A 105 -16.59 -29.10 18.68
N GLU A 106 -16.39 -28.35 19.76
CA GLU A 106 -17.34 -27.38 20.27
C GLU A 106 -17.32 -26.09 19.46
N ILE A 107 -18.49 -25.61 19.07
CA ILE A 107 -18.69 -24.32 18.38
C ILE A 107 -19.56 -23.43 19.24
N LYS A 108 -19.04 -22.24 19.58
CA LYS A 108 -19.80 -21.21 20.30
C LYS A 108 -19.98 -20.00 19.38
N GLU A 109 -21.24 -19.67 19.09
CA GLU A 109 -21.58 -18.51 18.26
C GLU A 109 -22.23 -17.42 19.12
N GLN A 110 -21.84 -16.18 18.89
CA GLN A 110 -22.39 -15.03 19.61
C GLN A 110 -22.23 -13.75 18.79
N THR A 111 -23.26 -12.90 18.82
CA THR A 111 -23.16 -11.53 18.31
C THR A 111 -22.46 -10.65 19.34
N VAL A 112 -21.37 -10.01 18.96
CA VAL A 112 -20.52 -9.20 19.85
C VAL A 112 -20.56 -7.75 19.42
N PHE A 113 -20.77 -6.85 20.38
CA PHE A 113 -20.69 -5.41 20.19
C PHE A 113 -19.24 -4.98 19.94
N MET A 114 -19.00 -4.25 18.82
CA MET A 114 -17.67 -3.79 18.43
C MET A 114 -17.43 -2.30 18.73
N GLY A 115 -18.46 -1.57 19.10
CA GLY A 115 -18.36 -0.17 19.49
C GLY A 115 -19.30 0.75 18.73
N ASP A 116 -19.32 2.02 19.15
CA ASP A 116 -20.09 3.10 18.51
C ASP A 116 -19.21 3.75 17.43
N PHE A 117 -19.45 3.46 16.16
CA PHE A 117 -18.71 4.00 15.03
C PHE A 117 -19.23 5.36 14.61
N PRO A 118 -18.36 6.38 14.46
CA PRO A 118 -18.75 7.66 13.90
C PRO A 118 -19.25 7.49 12.47
N ILE A 119 -20.43 8.02 12.18
CA ILE A 119 -21.03 7.99 10.86
C ILE A 119 -21.06 9.37 10.22
N MET A 120 -21.05 9.39 8.89
CA MET A 120 -21.09 10.60 8.09
C MET A 120 -22.49 11.20 8.08
N THR A 121 -22.58 12.52 8.15
CA THR A 121 -23.82 13.26 7.94
C THR A 121 -24.16 13.32 6.44
N GLU A 122 -25.39 13.67 6.10
CA GLU A 122 -25.81 13.90 4.70
C GLU A 122 -24.98 14.96 3.99
N GLN A 123 -24.35 15.86 4.76
CA GLN A 123 -23.50 16.93 4.25
C GLN A 123 -22.04 16.51 4.03
N GLY A 124 -21.69 15.23 4.25
CA GLY A 124 -20.33 14.72 4.06
C GLY A 124 -19.37 15.12 5.19
N THR A 125 -19.87 15.31 6.40
CA THR A 125 -19.10 15.70 7.60
C THR A 125 -19.28 14.69 8.73
N PHE A 126 -18.47 14.82 9.78
CA PHE A 126 -18.58 14.02 11.00
C PHE A 126 -18.81 14.94 12.20
N ILE A 127 -19.65 14.53 13.12
CA ILE A 127 -19.83 15.21 14.41
C ILE A 127 -19.07 14.43 15.48
N ILE A 128 -18.00 14.99 15.97
CA ILE A 128 -17.12 14.38 16.98
C ILE A 128 -17.11 15.27 18.23
N ASN A 129 -17.62 14.74 19.34
CA ASN A 129 -17.76 15.50 20.58
C ASN A 129 -18.46 16.85 20.38
N GLY A 130 -19.52 16.88 19.58
CA GLY A 130 -20.31 18.07 19.23
C GLY A 130 -19.68 18.99 18.21
N THR A 131 -18.44 18.75 17.77
CA THR A 131 -17.74 19.58 16.78
C THR A 131 -17.85 18.95 15.38
N GLU A 132 -18.08 19.77 14.38
CA GLU A 132 -18.15 19.33 13.00
C GLU A 132 -16.77 19.24 12.37
N ARG A 133 -16.45 18.09 11.81
CA ARG A 133 -15.15 17.78 11.22
C ARG A 133 -15.29 17.27 9.79
N VAL A 134 -14.30 17.58 8.98
CA VAL A 134 -14.13 17.06 7.62
C VAL A 134 -12.86 16.23 7.58
N VAL A 135 -12.94 15.04 7.03
CA VAL A 135 -11.77 14.20 6.74
C VAL A 135 -11.28 14.54 5.33
N VAL A 136 -10.12 15.18 5.26
CA VAL A 136 -9.52 15.60 3.99
C VAL A 136 -8.92 14.40 3.27
N SER A 137 -9.21 14.26 1.97
CA SER A 137 -8.64 13.20 1.14
C SER A 137 -7.14 13.40 0.96
N GLN A 138 -6.40 12.29 0.98
CA GLN A 138 -4.94 12.31 0.91
C GLN A 138 -4.44 11.90 -0.47
N LEU A 139 -3.56 12.70 -1.05
CA LEU A 139 -2.86 12.38 -2.29
C LEU A 139 -1.56 11.63 -1.95
N VAL A 140 -1.46 10.38 -2.40
CA VAL A 140 -0.31 9.51 -2.11
C VAL A 140 0.25 8.91 -3.39
N ARG A 141 1.49 8.42 -3.33
CA ARG A 141 2.05 7.62 -4.39
C ARG A 141 1.26 6.32 -4.53
N SER A 142 0.94 5.95 -5.76
CA SER A 142 0.25 4.68 -6.04
C SER A 142 1.14 3.49 -5.66
N PRO A 143 0.57 2.43 -5.06
CA PRO A 143 1.26 1.15 -4.98
C PRO A 143 1.55 0.63 -6.40
N GLY A 144 2.60 -0.18 -6.52
CA GLY A 144 3.10 -0.70 -7.80
C GLY A 144 4.62 -0.54 -7.92
N VAL A 145 5.16 -0.66 -9.12
CA VAL A 145 6.58 -0.46 -9.41
C VAL A 145 6.80 0.84 -10.17
N LEU A 146 7.85 1.57 -9.81
CA LEU A 146 8.28 2.80 -10.50
C LEU A 146 9.77 2.73 -10.78
N PHE A 147 10.15 3.06 -12.02
CA PHE A 147 11.53 3.15 -12.46
C PHE A 147 11.92 4.61 -12.71
N GLN A 148 13.02 5.05 -12.11
CA GLN A 148 13.42 6.45 -12.08
C GLN A 148 14.91 6.61 -12.32
N PRO A 149 15.36 7.80 -12.75
CA PRO A 149 16.78 8.14 -12.68
C PRO A 149 17.25 8.08 -11.21
N GLY A 150 18.49 7.65 -11.00
CA GLY A 150 19.07 7.64 -9.66
C GLY A 150 19.17 9.06 -9.09
N LYS A 151 18.95 9.19 -7.81
CA LYS A 151 19.08 10.47 -7.09
C LYS A 151 20.52 10.88 -6.84
N ASP A 152 21.40 9.89 -6.71
CA ASP A 152 22.81 10.09 -6.53
C ASP A 152 23.54 10.03 -7.87
N GLU A 153 24.57 10.84 -8.08
CA GLU A 153 25.35 10.87 -9.33
C GLU A 153 25.96 9.51 -9.73
N LYS A 154 26.12 8.60 -8.78
CA LYS A 154 26.65 7.24 -9.00
C LYS A 154 25.60 6.24 -9.45
N VAL A 155 24.32 6.50 -9.15
CA VAL A 155 23.20 5.61 -9.46
C VAL A 155 22.57 6.07 -10.76
N ALA A 156 22.67 5.24 -11.80
CA ALA A 156 22.06 5.57 -13.09
C ALA A 156 20.55 5.47 -13.06
N PHE A 157 20.05 4.35 -12.55
CA PHE A 157 18.61 4.04 -12.48
C PHE A 157 18.26 3.37 -11.16
N GLU A 158 17.03 3.59 -10.75
CA GLU A 158 16.42 3.03 -9.54
C GLU A 158 15.03 2.51 -9.87
N GLY A 159 14.74 1.26 -9.51
CA GLY A 159 13.42 0.66 -9.58
C GLY A 159 12.91 0.40 -8.17
N THR A 160 11.72 0.90 -7.83
CA THR A 160 11.18 0.72 -6.48
C THR A 160 9.77 0.12 -6.53
N ILE A 161 9.57 -0.99 -5.84
CA ILE A 161 8.25 -1.57 -5.59
C ILE A 161 7.68 -0.95 -4.33
N HIS A 162 6.54 -0.30 -4.49
CA HIS A 162 5.75 0.31 -3.41
C HIS A 162 4.53 -0.55 -3.13
N PRO A 163 4.45 -1.25 -1.99
CA PRO A 163 3.22 -1.92 -1.57
C PRO A 163 2.20 -0.93 -0.99
N GLY A 164 0.96 -1.33 -0.91
CA GLY A 164 -0.06 -0.64 -0.11
C GLY A 164 0.25 -0.76 1.40
N ARG A 165 0.73 -1.95 1.81
CA ARG A 165 1.21 -2.26 3.16
C ARG A 165 2.38 -3.22 3.08
N GLY A 166 3.46 -2.95 3.79
CA GLY A 166 4.66 -3.80 3.83
C GLY A 166 5.93 -3.01 3.56
N GLU A 167 7.00 -3.75 3.35
CA GLU A 167 8.33 -3.18 3.13
C GLU A 167 8.58 -2.87 1.66
N TRP A 168 9.29 -1.79 1.39
CA TRP A 168 9.70 -1.42 0.04
C TRP A 168 10.87 -2.27 -0.42
N LEU A 169 10.81 -2.71 -1.68
CA LEU A 169 11.96 -3.29 -2.38
C LEU A 169 12.45 -2.29 -3.42
N GLN A 170 13.69 -1.88 -3.29
CA GLN A 170 14.36 -0.97 -4.19
C GLN A 170 15.51 -1.70 -4.85
N VAL A 171 15.59 -1.65 -6.18
CA VAL A 171 16.71 -2.15 -6.97
C VAL A 171 17.40 -0.96 -7.60
N ASP A 172 18.70 -0.90 -7.54
CA ASP A 172 19.50 0.21 -8.07
C ASP A 172 20.64 -0.29 -8.96
N LEU A 173 21.06 0.52 -9.93
CA LEU A 173 22.18 0.27 -10.81
C LEU A 173 23.18 1.41 -10.71
N GLU A 174 24.40 1.12 -10.27
CA GLU A 174 25.51 2.06 -10.23
C GLU A 174 26.41 1.82 -11.44
N GLU A 175 26.64 2.86 -12.26
CA GLU A 175 27.57 2.81 -13.35
C GLU A 175 29.01 3.13 -12.89
N LYS A 176 29.97 2.33 -13.36
CA LYS A 176 31.41 2.57 -13.15
C LYS A 176 32.04 3.16 -14.40
N LYS A 177 33.19 3.85 -14.22
CA LYS A 177 33.91 4.53 -15.31
C LYS A 177 34.34 3.61 -16.48
N ASN A 178 34.41 2.30 -16.26
CA ASN A 178 34.90 1.31 -17.23
C ASN A 178 33.78 0.56 -17.97
N LYS A 179 32.60 1.14 -18.12
CA LYS A 179 31.41 0.49 -18.70
C LYS A 179 30.90 -0.74 -17.92
N SER A 180 31.54 -1.12 -16.82
CA SER A 180 30.97 -2.10 -15.91
C SER A 180 29.97 -1.41 -14.97
N ALA A 181 28.98 -2.16 -14.52
CA ALA A 181 27.98 -1.67 -13.59
C ALA A 181 27.87 -2.53 -12.35
N ASN A 182 27.24 -2.01 -11.33
CA ASN A 182 27.03 -2.70 -10.07
C ASN A 182 25.55 -2.62 -9.66
N ALA A 183 24.83 -3.72 -9.87
CA ALA A 183 23.44 -3.81 -9.50
C ALA A 183 23.28 -4.22 -8.03
N GLY A 184 22.40 -3.55 -7.32
CA GLY A 184 22.12 -3.81 -5.92
C GLY A 184 20.66 -3.71 -5.57
N ALA A 185 20.33 -4.11 -4.36
CA ALA A 185 18.98 -4.00 -3.83
C ALA A 185 19.01 -3.47 -2.40
N ARG A 186 17.92 -2.82 -1.98
CA ARG A 186 17.68 -2.38 -0.61
C ARG A 186 16.30 -2.83 -0.19
N ILE A 187 16.22 -3.49 0.96
CA ILE A 187 14.98 -3.90 1.57
C ILE A 187 14.69 -2.93 2.71
N ALA A 188 13.47 -2.39 2.78
CA ALA A 188 13.06 -1.48 3.86
C ALA A 188 13.99 -0.27 4.06
N ARG A 189 14.64 0.23 2.99
CA ARG A 189 15.65 1.31 3.03
C ARG A 189 16.88 0.99 3.91
N LYS A 190 17.16 -0.30 4.13
CA LYS A 190 18.33 -0.75 4.86
C LYS A 190 19.59 -0.71 3.97
N ARG A 191 20.70 -1.29 4.48
CA ARG A 191 21.97 -1.33 3.75
C ARG A 191 21.82 -2.08 2.43
N ARG A 192 22.42 -1.56 1.37
CA ARG A 192 22.46 -2.15 0.04
C ARG A 192 23.07 -3.55 0.06
N ILE A 193 22.43 -4.48 -0.63
CA ILE A 193 22.90 -5.85 -0.89
C ILE A 193 23.19 -6.00 -2.38
N SER A 194 24.01 -6.99 -2.76
CA SER A 194 24.20 -7.32 -4.17
C SER A 194 22.90 -7.89 -4.77
N ILE A 195 22.65 -7.60 -6.05
CA ILE A 195 21.52 -8.19 -6.77
C ILE A 195 21.62 -9.73 -6.81
N PHE A 196 22.83 -10.28 -6.94
CA PHE A 196 23.07 -11.72 -6.91
C PHE A 196 22.71 -12.34 -5.57
N THR A 197 22.95 -11.67 -4.45
CA THR A 197 22.49 -12.11 -3.12
C THR A 197 20.97 -12.12 -3.03
N LEU A 198 20.30 -11.09 -3.57
CA LEU A 198 18.83 -11.06 -3.60
C LEU A 198 18.27 -12.22 -4.44
N LEU A 199 18.79 -12.45 -5.65
CA LEU A 199 18.33 -13.49 -6.55
C LEU A 199 18.55 -14.89 -5.95
N ARG A 200 19.71 -15.17 -5.34
CA ARG A 200 19.97 -16.43 -4.62
C ARG A 200 18.98 -16.69 -3.48
N ALA A 201 18.53 -15.63 -2.82
CA ALA A 201 17.55 -15.74 -1.73
C ALA A 201 16.14 -16.11 -2.21
N LEU A 202 15.80 -15.87 -3.48
CA LEU A 202 14.47 -16.13 -4.02
C LEU A 202 14.16 -17.61 -4.10
N ASP A 203 15.06 -18.37 -4.74
CA ASP A 203 14.80 -19.79 -4.98
C ASP A 203 16.09 -20.60 -5.15
N THR A 204 16.02 -21.90 -4.87
CA THR A 204 17.11 -22.84 -5.08
C THR A 204 17.41 -23.10 -6.55
N SER A 205 16.47 -22.83 -7.45
CA SER A 205 16.67 -22.92 -8.90
C SER A 205 17.63 -21.87 -9.47
N MET A 206 17.99 -20.86 -8.67
CA MET A 206 18.99 -19.84 -9.02
C MET A 206 20.41 -20.38 -8.85
N ASP A 207 20.76 -21.33 -9.72
CA ASP A 207 22.04 -22.03 -9.76
C ASP A 207 23.11 -21.27 -10.59
N GLU A 208 24.29 -21.83 -10.69
CA GLU A 208 25.40 -21.25 -11.47
C GLU A 208 25.05 -21.18 -12.97
N ALA A 209 24.29 -22.15 -13.48
CA ALA A 209 23.87 -22.14 -14.89
C ALA A 209 22.89 -20.99 -15.18
N PHE A 210 21.99 -20.71 -14.26
CA PHE A 210 21.14 -19.53 -14.31
C PHE A 210 21.97 -18.24 -14.33
N PHE A 211 22.91 -18.09 -13.37
CA PHE A 211 23.70 -16.87 -13.28
C PHE A 211 24.64 -16.67 -14.48
N ASN A 212 25.17 -17.73 -15.06
CA ASN A 212 25.97 -17.62 -16.29
C ASN A 212 25.13 -17.08 -17.44
N LYS A 213 23.91 -17.59 -17.65
CA LYS A 213 22.97 -17.07 -18.66
C LYS A 213 22.55 -15.62 -18.36
N PHE A 214 22.35 -15.31 -17.08
CA PHE A 214 21.97 -13.96 -16.65
C PHE A 214 23.07 -12.95 -16.97
N VAL A 215 24.32 -13.30 -16.70
CA VAL A 215 25.48 -12.44 -16.99
C VAL A 215 25.79 -12.39 -18.49
N GLU A 216 25.62 -13.49 -19.23
CA GLU A 216 25.72 -13.49 -20.69
C GLU A 216 24.72 -12.51 -21.34
N HIS A 217 23.52 -12.39 -20.76
CA HIS A 217 22.52 -11.44 -21.21
C HIS A 217 22.81 -9.98 -20.76
N PHE A 218 23.46 -9.81 -19.60
CA PHE A 218 23.84 -8.53 -19.00
C PHE A 218 25.37 -8.47 -18.74
N ASP A 219 26.15 -8.44 -19.82
CA ASP A 219 27.61 -8.50 -19.84
C ASP A 219 28.30 -7.45 -18.95
N PHE A 220 27.68 -6.28 -18.82
CA PHE A 220 28.19 -5.19 -17.96
C PHE A 220 28.19 -5.55 -16.44
N LEU A 221 27.59 -6.67 -16.03
CA LEU A 221 27.61 -7.17 -14.64
C LEU A 221 28.66 -8.26 -14.39
N GLU A 222 29.45 -8.67 -15.38
CA GLU A 222 30.41 -9.77 -15.30
C GLU A 222 31.43 -9.60 -14.14
N ASP A 223 32.04 -8.42 -14.06
CA ASP A 223 33.02 -8.09 -12.98
C ASP A 223 32.39 -8.20 -11.58
N GLN A 224 31.15 -7.75 -11.44
CA GLN A 224 30.41 -7.85 -10.18
C GLN A 224 30.10 -9.29 -9.86
N PHE A 225 29.64 -10.08 -10.82
CA PHE A 225 29.29 -11.49 -10.66
C PHE A 225 30.50 -12.27 -10.16
N HIS A 226 31.63 -12.20 -10.85
CA HIS A 226 32.85 -12.92 -10.43
C HIS A 226 33.29 -12.58 -9.01
N THR A 227 33.20 -11.29 -8.64
CA THR A 227 33.56 -10.84 -7.30
C THR A 227 32.61 -11.39 -6.24
N ASP A 228 31.32 -11.30 -6.47
CA ASP A 228 30.28 -11.68 -5.52
C ASP A 228 30.14 -13.20 -5.44
N TRP A 229 30.28 -13.90 -6.57
CA TRP A 229 30.21 -15.35 -6.63
C TRP A 229 31.39 -16.00 -5.88
N LYS A 230 32.60 -15.48 -6.02
CA LYS A 230 33.76 -15.94 -5.25
C LYS A 230 33.57 -15.80 -3.74
N LYS A 231 33.00 -14.66 -3.30
CA LYS A 231 32.65 -14.47 -1.88
C LYS A 231 31.58 -15.44 -1.44
N ALA A 232 30.53 -15.60 -2.26
CA ALA A 232 29.44 -16.53 -1.99
C ALA A 232 29.92 -17.96 -1.82
N HIS A 233 30.76 -18.47 -2.73
CA HIS A 233 31.35 -19.81 -2.60
C HIS A 233 32.11 -20.01 -1.29
N THR A 234 32.88 -19.00 -0.86
CA THR A 234 33.62 -19.05 0.42
C THR A 234 32.65 -19.11 1.62
N GLU A 235 31.54 -18.40 1.57
CA GLU A 235 30.53 -18.41 2.64
C GLU A 235 29.72 -19.71 2.61
N ILE A 236 29.36 -20.20 1.43
CA ILE A 236 28.64 -21.49 1.25
C ILE A 236 29.47 -22.65 1.80
N ALA A 237 30.76 -22.74 1.44
CA ALA A 237 31.65 -23.78 1.93
C ALA A 237 31.73 -23.78 3.47
N LYS A 238 31.93 -22.60 4.08
CA LYS A 238 31.93 -22.45 5.55
C LYS A 238 30.60 -22.85 6.18
N HIS A 239 29.48 -22.58 5.51
CA HIS A 239 28.15 -22.93 5.98
C HIS A 239 27.93 -24.44 5.93
N MET A 240 28.31 -25.09 4.82
CA MET A 240 28.23 -26.54 4.67
C MET A 240 29.10 -27.26 5.71
N ASP A 241 30.34 -26.79 5.95
CA ASP A 241 31.23 -27.33 6.98
C ASP A 241 30.61 -27.18 8.39
N LYS A 242 30.02 -26.01 8.70
CA LYS A 242 29.41 -25.73 10.01
C LYS A 242 28.25 -26.65 10.34
N TYR A 243 27.46 -27.03 9.33
CA TYR A 243 26.25 -27.85 9.48
C TYR A 243 26.48 -29.33 9.07
N ASN A 244 27.75 -29.74 8.78
CA ASN A 244 28.13 -31.07 8.33
C ASN A 244 27.24 -31.57 7.16
N MET A 245 27.01 -30.70 6.18
CA MET A 245 26.22 -31.04 4.99
C MET A 245 27.10 -31.84 4.02
N GLU A 246 26.55 -32.91 3.43
CA GLU A 246 27.23 -33.65 2.38
C GLU A 246 27.42 -32.77 1.14
N ASP A 247 28.54 -32.95 0.44
CA ASP A 247 28.87 -32.21 -0.78
C ASP A 247 28.08 -32.76 -1.98
N THR A 248 26.77 -32.43 -1.99
CA THR A 248 25.87 -32.76 -3.08
C THR A 248 25.37 -31.46 -3.73
N PRO A 249 25.02 -31.47 -5.04
CA PRO A 249 24.51 -30.30 -5.72
C PRO A 249 23.26 -29.70 -5.04
N GLU A 250 22.38 -30.56 -4.52
CA GLU A 250 21.15 -30.12 -3.82
C GLU A 250 21.50 -29.40 -2.51
N ASN A 251 22.43 -29.92 -1.72
CA ASN A 251 22.88 -29.28 -0.49
C ASN A 251 23.61 -27.97 -0.76
N PHE A 252 24.39 -27.92 -1.85
CA PHE A 252 25.05 -26.68 -2.28
C PHE A 252 24.02 -25.59 -2.61
N LEU A 253 22.96 -25.88 -3.37
CA LEU A 253 21.92 -24.93 -3.71
C LEU A 253 21.14 -24.48 -2.46
N LYS A 254 20.81 -25.39 -1.57
CA LYS A 254 20.18 -25.08 -0.29
C LYS A 254 21.08 -24.19 0.57
N ALA A 255 22.36 -24.52 0.73
CA ALA A 255 23.32 -23.70 1.45
C ALA A 255 23.53 -22.32 0.80
N SER A 256 23.46 -22.25 -0.54
CA SER A 256 23.50 -21.00 -1.28
C SER A 256 22.33 -20.07 -0.90
N GLN A 257 21.13 -20.59 -0.83
CA GLN A 257 19.93 -19.84 -0.44
C GLN A 257 19.99 -19.42 1.04
N GLU A 258 20.34 -20.36 1.94
CA GLU A 258 20.43 -20.10 3.37
C GLU A 258 21.49 -19.02 3.70
N THR A 259 22.65 -19.06 3.05
CA THR A 259 23.68 -18.02 3.21
C THR A 259 23.22 -16.65 2.70
N ALA A 260 22.43 -16.62 1.63
CA ALA A 260 21.84 -15.38 1.12
C ALA A 260 20.81 -14.79 2.11
N TRP A 261 19.95 -15.62 2.71
CA TRP A 261 19.03 -15.17 3.76
C TRP A 261 19.77 -14.63 4.98
N LEU A 262 20.83 -15.29 5.43
CA LEU A 262 21.66 -14.83 6.56
C LEU A 262 22.36 -13.51 6.26
N GLU A 263 22.86 -13.31 5.03
CA GLU A 263 23.47 -12.03 4.63
C GLU A 263 22.44 -10.90 4.64
N ILE A 264 21.23 -11.13 4.10
CA ILE A 264 20.13 -10.16 4.11
C ILE A 264 19.73 -9.82 5.54
N TYR A 265 19.54 -10.83 6.39
CA TYR A 265 19.15 -10.65 7.79
C TYR A 265 20.20 -9.86 8.59
N ARG A 266 21.47 -10.20 8.44
CA ARG A 266 22.59 -9.50 9.09
C ARG A 266 22.61 -8.02 8.74
N ARG A 267 22.28 -7.66 7.49
CA ARG A 267 22.24 -6.24 7.06
C ARG A 267 20.98 -5.53 7.53
N ALA A 268 19.87 -6.25 7.63
CA ALA A 268 18.59 -5.70 8.07
C ALA A 268 18.52 -5.50 9.59
N ARG A 269 19.12 -6.43 10.36
CA ARG A 269 19.09 -6.45 11.83
C ARG A 269 20.49 -6.71 12.42
N PRO A 270 21.37 -5.73 12.34
CA PRO A 270 22.69 -5.87 12.92
C PRO A 270 22.61 -6.00 14.45
N GLY A 271 23.25 -7.04 15.00
CA GLY A 271 23.29 -7.30 16.46
C GLY A 271 22.32 -8.34 16.99
N GLU A 272 21.36 -8.80 16.18
CA GLU A 272 20.51 -9.96 16.56
C GLU A 272 21.22 -11.30 16.26
N VAL A 273 20.81 -12.35 16.99
CA VAL A 273 21.30 -13.72 16.76
C VAL A 273 20.84 -14.20 15.39
N GLN A 274 21.79 -14.63 14.56
CA GLN A 274 21.53 -15.07 13.20
C GLN A 274 21.24 -16.57 13.17
N THR A 275 19.97 -16.93 13.07
CA THR A 275 19.53 -18.31 12.81
C THR A 275 18.96 -18.38 11.40
N ILE A 276 19.08 -19.55 10.76
CA ILE A 276 18.52 -19.77 9.40
C ILE A 276 17.03 -19.55 9.41
N GLU A 277 16.34 -20.07 10.41
CA GLU A 277 14.88 -19.96 10.53
C GLU A 277 14.42 -18.50 10.67
N ALA A 278 15.07 -17.71 11.53
CA ALA A 278 14.75 -16.28 11.69
C ALA A 278 15.04 -15.48 10.40
N ALA A 279 16.11 -15.80 9.69
CA ALA A 279 16.47 -15.14 8.45
C ALA A 279 15.48 -15.48 7.33
N ARG A 280 15.06 -16.75 7.23
CA ARG A 280 14.01 -17.20 6.30
C ARG A 280 12.69 -16.51 6.59
N GLN A 281 12.21 -16.57 7.84
CA GLN A 281 10.96 -15.93 8.26
C GLN A 281 10.97 -14.40 8.03
N TYR A 282 12.12 -13.76 8.19
CA TYR A 282 12.27 -12.34 7.89
C TYR A 282 12.07 -12.07 6.40
N PHE A 283 12.78 -12.81 5.53
CA PHE A 283 12.73 -12.60 4.08
C PHE A 283 11.37 -12.96 3.49
N GLU A 284 10.84 -14.14 3.83
CA GLU A 284 9.51 -14.57 3.38
C GLU A 284 8.41 -13.67 3.92
N GLY A 285 8.51 -13.27 5.19
CA GLY A 285 7.55 -12.36 5.80
C GLY A 285 7.58 -10.94 5.28
N ALA A 286 8.71 -10.50 4.68
CA ALA A 286 8.83 -9.15 4.14
C ALA A 286 8.04 -8.96 2.84
N PHE A 287 7.90 -10.00 1.99
CA PHE A 287 7.37 -9.86 0.63
C PHE A 287 6.29 -10.87 0.25
N PHE A 288 6.31 -12.09 0.83
CA PHE A 288 5.50 -13.22 0.39
C PHE A 288 4.40 -13.62 1.38
N SER A 289 4.27 -12.93 2.50
CA SER A 289 3.27 -13.22 3.53
C SER A 289 2.07 -12.27 3.43
N GLU A 290 0.87 -12.79 3.16
CA GLU A 290 -0.38 -12.02 3.07
C GLU A 290 -0.69 -11.23 4.35
N LYS A 291 -0.28 -11.74 5.52
CA LYS A 291 -0.47 -11.04 6.80
C LYS A 291 0.38 -9.77 6.93
N ARG A 292 1.55 -9.73 6.29
CA ARG A 292 2.52 -8.63 6.44
C ARG A 292 2.65 -7.75 5.22
N TYR A 293 2.42 -8.29 4.04
CA TYR A 293 2.60 -7.62 2.76
C TYR A 293 1.30 -7.60 1.98
N ASP A 294 0.95 -6.47 1.43
CA ASP A 294 -0.26 -6.28 0.64
C ASP A 294 -0.01 -5.21 -0.43
N LEU A 295 -0.01 -5.63 -1.68
CA LEU A 295 0.08 -4.73 -2.83
C LEU A 295 -1.20 -3.90 -3.00
N SER A 296 -2.29 -4.32 -2.39
CA SER A 296 -3.64 -3.91 -2.71
C SER A 296 -4.04 -4.25 -4.16
N ARG A 297 -5.33 -4.17 -4.45
CA ARG A 297 -5.88 -4.36 -5.81
C ARG A 297 -5.23 -3.43 -6.84
N VAL A 298 -4.93 -2.20 -6.44
CA VAL A 298 -4.29 -1.19 -7.30
C VAL A 298 -2.85 -1.57 -7.64
N GLY A 299 -2.07 -1.95 -6.64
CA GLY A 299 -0.66 -2.32 -6.82
C GLY A 299 -0.50 -3.57 -7.67
N ARG A 300 -1.38 -4.58 -7.46
CA ARG A 300 -1.41 -5.78 -8.30
C ARG A 300 -1.66 -5.43 -9.77
N TYR A 301 -2.70 -4.67 -10.05
CA TYR A 301 -3.03 -4.24 -11.40
C TYR A 301 -1.87 -3.48 -12.08
N LYS A 302 -1.23 -2.56 -11.37
CA LYS A 302 -0.10 -1.78 -11.93
C LYS A 302 1.15 -2.64 -12.15
N LEU A 303 1.44 -3.59 -11.28
CA LEU A 303 2.54 -4.54 -11.44
C LEU A 303 2.31 -5.42 -12.68
N ASP A 304 1.11 -5.96 -12.84
CA ASP A 304 0.77 -6.83 -13.96
C ASP A 304 0.92 -6.09 -15.31
N ILE A 305 0.46 -4.85 -15.39
CA ILE A 305 0.64 -4.03 -16.61
C ILE A 305 2.11 -3.74 -16.89
N LYS A 306 2.89 -3.38 -15.86
CA LYS A 306 4.28 -2.93 -16.05
C LYS A 306 5.24 -4.09 -16.23
N LEU A 307 5.11 -5.15 -15.44
CA LEU A 307 6.05 -6.26 -15.38
C LEU A 307 5.56 -7.53 -16.08
N GLY A 308 4.29 -7.66 -16.43
CA GLY A 308 3.74 -8.89 -17.00
C GLY A 308 4.47 -9.33 -18.29
N ALA A 309 4.78 -8.40 -19.18
CA ALA A 309 5.57 -8.69 -20.37
C ALA A 309 7.01 -9.11 -20.04
N GLU A 310 7.61 -8.54 -19.00
CA GLU A 310 8.97 -8.86 -18.56
C GLU A 310 9.04 -10.24 -17.89
N VAL A 311 8.03 -10.60 -17.11
CA VAL A 311 7.89 -11.96 -16.56
C VAL A 311 7.85 -12.99 -17.68
N ALA A 312 7.07 -12.74 -18.75
CA ALA A 312 7.02 -13.64 -19.90
C ALA A 312 8.38 -13.75 -20.61
N LYS A 313 9.08 -12.65 -20.83
CA LYS A 313 10.44 -12.66 -21.42
C LYS A 313 11.43 -13.40 -20.54
N ASN A 314 11.36 -13.30 -19.21
CA ASN A 314 12.24 -14.03 -18.30
C ASN A 314 12.01 -15.53 -18.38
N VAL A 315 10.77 -15.99 -18.57
CA VAL A 315 10.48 -17.41 -18.81
C VAL A 315 11.09 -17.90 -20.12
N GLU A 316 11.04 -17.11 -21.17
CA GLU A 316 11.68 -17.44 -22.47
C GLU A 316 13.21 -17.49 -22.37
N LEU A 317 13.83 -16.56 -21.65
CA LEU A 317 15.29 -16.45 -21.53
C LEU A 317 15.89 -17.46 -20.55
N PHE A 318 15.29 -17.64 -19.40
CA PHE A 318 15.87 -18.41 -18.28
C PHE A 318 15.15 -19.72 -18.01
N GLY A 319 13.99 -19.95 -18.64
CA GLY A 319 13.11 -21.10 -18.40
C GLY A 319 12.06 -20.82 -17.32
N ASP A 320 11.14 -21.74 -17.14
CA ASP A 320 10.05 -21.67 -16.15
C ASP A 320 10.56 -22.07 -14.75
N LEU A 321 11.44 -21.24 -14.19
CA LEU A 321 12.12 -21.51 -12.92
C LEU A 321 11.30 -21.08 -11.70
N LEU A 322 10.43 -20.08 -11.87
CA LEU A 322 9.68 -19.46 -10.79
C LEU A 322 8.18 -19.53 -11.06
N GLU A 323 7.40 -19.67 -9.99
CA GLU A 323 5.95 -19.64 -10.07
C GLU A 323 5.47 -18.31 -10.69
N LYS A 324 4.54 -18.43 -11.64
CA LYS A 324 3.91 -17.26 -12.26
C LYS A 324 3.13 -16.47 -11.22
N PRO A 325 3.07 -15.14 -11.36
CA PRO A 325 2.24 -14.31 -10.48
C PRO A 325 0.79 -14.76 -10.50
N ASN A 326 0.18 -14.91 -9.32
CA ASN A 326 -1.25 -15.14 -9.21
C ASN A 326 -1.97 -13.78 -9.08
N PRO A 327 -2.85 -13.39 -10.03
CA PRO A 327 -3.56 -12.12 -9.97
C PRO A 327 -4.49 -11.96 -8.75
N GLU A 328 -4.94 -13.07 -8.18
CA GLU A 328 -5.82 -13.07 -7.01
C GLU A 328 -5.07 -12.78 -5.71
N LEU A 329 -3.76 -13.08 -5.67
CA LEU A 329 -2.93 -12.83 -4.49
C LEU A 329 -2.38 -11.40 -4.49
N HIS A 330 -2.55 -10.73 -3.39
CA HIS A 330 -2.03 -9.37 -3.20
C HIS A 330 -0.60 -9.32 -2.65
N VAL A 331 0.11 -10.43 -2.64
CA VAL A 331 1.52 -10.52 -2.26
C VAL A 331 2.43 -10.47 -3.48
N LEU A 332 3.67 -10.10 -3.28
CA LEU A 332 4.68 -10.11 -4.33
C LEU A 332 5.06 -11.55 -4.69
N SER A 333 5.27 -11.84 -5.96
CA SER A 333 5.80 -13.13 -6.42
C SER A 333 7.32 -13.07 -6.63
N LYS A 334 7.98 -14.23 -6.55
CA LYS A 334 9.42 -14.33 -6.82
C LYS A 334 9.75 -13.93 -8.27
N ALA A 335 8.88 -14.29 -9.22
CA ALA A 335 9.02 -13.92 -10.63
C ALA A 335 8.97 -12.41 -10.85
N GLU A 336 8.16 -11.67 -10.09
CA GLU A 336 8.08 -10.21 -10.19
C GLU A 336 9.32 -9.51 -9.60
N VAL A 337 9.94 -10.09 -8.58
CA VAL A 337 11.21 -9.57 -8.07
C VAL A 337 12.31 -9.71 -9.13
N LEU A 338 12.38 -10.86 -9.81
CA LEU A 338 13.30 -11.07 -10.94
C LEU A 338 12.95 -10.09 -12.07
N ALA A 339 11.67 -9.98 -12.45
CA ALA A 339 11.23 -9.07 -13.52
C ALA A 339 11.55 -7.60 -13.21
N THR A 340 11.48 -7.18 -11.95
CA THR A 340 11.89 -5.83 -11.55
C THR A 340 13.39 -5.60 -11.78
N ALA A 341 14.22 -6.59 -11.44
CA ALA A 341 15.65 -6.51 -11.66
C ALA A 341 15.99 -6.49 -13.17
N THR A 342 15.42 -7.41 -13.96
CA THR A 342 15.68 -7.48 -15.41
C THR A 342 15.15 -6.27 -16.16
N TYR A 343 13.99 -5.72 -15.78
CA TYR A 343 13.46 -4.48 -16.36
C TYR A 343 14.43 -3.31 -16.15
N LEU A 344 14.96 -3.15 -14.93
CA LEU A 344 15.94 -2.11 -14.61
C LEU A 344 17.22 -2.26 -15.46
N LEU A 345 17.72 -3.48 -15.59
CA LEU A 345 18.93 -3.78 -16.35
C LEU A 345 18.71 -3.55 -17.86
N ASN A 346 17.56 -3.96 -18.40
CA ASN A 346 17.18 -3.70 -19.76
C ASN A 346 17.00 -2.20 -20.05
N LEU A 347 16.42 -1.44 -19.11
CA LEU A 347 16.32 0.02 -19.18
C LEU A 347 17.70 0.67 -19.34
N ALA A 348 18.70 0.17 -18.62
CA ALA A 348 20.07 0.66 -18.73
C ALA A 348 20.75 0.25 -20.04
N ARG A 349 20.58 -1.02 -20.47
CA ARG A 349 21.14 -1.54 -21.71
C ARG A 349 20.59 -0.81 -22.92
N ASP A 350 19.27 -0.60 -22.95
CA ASP A 350 18.58 -0.05 -24.13
C ASP A 350 18.49 1.49 -24.10
N ARG A 351 19.21 2.15 -23.16
CA ARG A 351 19.19 3.61 -22.99
C ARG A 351 19.46 4.41 -24.28
N THR A 352 20.28 3.86 -25.17
CA THR A 352 20.66 4.49 -26.44
C THR A 352 19.85 4.00 -27.64
N ALA A 353 18.96 3.02 -27.45
CA ALA A 353 18.13 2.49 -28.52
C ALA A 353 17.07 3.53 -28.97
N LYS A 354 16.87 3.66 -30.27
CA LYS A 354 15.86 4.59 -30.83
C LYS A 354 14.43 4.15 -30.53
N GLU A 355 14.21 2.84 -30.44
CA GLU A 355 12.94 2.23 -30.08
C GLU A 355 13.19 1.32 -28.87
N THR A 356 12.67 1.70 -27.73
CA THR A 356 12.73 0.88 -26.50
C THR A 356 11.32 0.69 -25.95
N THR A 357 11.07 -0.49 -25.41
CA THR A 357 9.86 -0.81 -24.66
C THR A 357 9.98 -0.44 -23.18
N TYR A 358 11.16 -0.02 -22.75
CA TYR A 358 11.48 0.30 -21.37
C TYR A 358 11.46 1.81 -21.15
N HIS A 359 10.63 2.27 -20.21
CA HIS A 359 10.41 3.70 -19.98
C HIS A 359 10.61 4.06 -18.52
N ILE A 360 11.20 5.22 -18.31
CA ILE A 360 11.27 5.88 -17.01
C ILE A 360 9.89 6.41 -16.64
N ASP A 361 9.51 6.24 -15.38
CA ASP A 361 8.22 6.69 -14.88
C ASP A 361 8.34 8.08 -14.24
N ASP A 362 7.34 8.91 -14.51
CA ASP A 362 7.18 10.20 -13.86
C ASP A 362 6.41 10.04 -12.54
N GLN A 363 7.05 10.41 -11.41
CA GLN A 363 6.46 10.28 -10.08
C GLN A 363 5.27 11.20 -9.85
N ASP A 364 5.27 12.36 -10.49
CA ASP A 364 4.29 13.42 -10.23
C ASP A 364 3.09 13.35 -11.17
N HIS A 365 3.15 12.47 -12.17
CA HIS A 365 2.02 12.19 -13.04
C HIS A 365 0.87 11.54 -12.26
N PHE A 366 -0.38 12.00 -12.46
CA PHE A 366 -1.55 11.45 -11.76
C PHE A 366 -1.86 9.98 -12.05
N ALA A 367 -1.27 9.38 -13.07
CA ALA A 367 -1.27 7.93 -13.24
C ALA A 367 -0.46 7.20 -12.14
N ASN A 368 0.48 7.89 -11.47
CA ASN A 368 1.35 7.36 -10.42
C ASN A 368 1.05 7.94 -9.04
N ARG A 369 0.09 8.86 -8.96
CA ARG A 369 -0.43 9.43 -7.70
C ARG A 369 -1.92 9.13 -7.61
N ARG A 370 -2.34 8.58 -6.48
CA ARG A 370 -3.74 8.26 -6.21
C ARG A 370 -4.26 8.99 -4.98
N ILE A 371 -5.56 8.98 -4.82
CA ILE A 371 -6.23 9.55 -3.67
C ILE A 371 -6.63 8.43 -2.72
N ARG A 372 -6.31 8.63 -1.44
CA ARG A 372 -6.93 7.92 -0.33
C ARG A 372 -8.09 8.77 0.17
N SER A 373 -9.29 8.35 -0.15
CA SER A 373 -10.51 9.02 0.31
C SER A 373 -10.83 8.66 1.76
N VAL A 374 -11.85 9.29 2.32
CA VAL A 374 -12.24 9.16 3.73
C VAL A 374 -12.46 7.71 4.17
N GLY A 375 -13.12 6.90 3.35
CA GLY A 375 -13.39 5.49 3.67
C GLY A 375 -12.12 4.67 3.88
N GLU A 376 -11.15 4.79 2.96
CA GLU A 376 -9.86 4.11 3.06
C GLU A 376 -9.05 4.58 4.28
N LEU A 377 -9.10 5.87 4.61
CA LEU A 377 -8.39 6.41 5.78
C LEU A 377 -8.97 5.85 7.10
N ILE A 378 -10.28 5.76 7.20
CA ILE A 378 -10.96 5.17 8.36
C ILE A 378 -10.70 3.66 8.42
N GLN A 379 -10.74 2.95 7.28
CA GLN A 379 -10.43 1.52 7.20
C GLN A 379 -9.00 1.22 7.68
N ASN A 380 -8.02 2.05 7.35
CA ASN A 380 -6.65 1.89 7.83
C ASN A 380 -6.52 2.10 9.35
N ALA A 381 -7.25 3.07 9.91
CA ALA A 381 -7.31 3.27 11.35
C ALA A 381 -7.98 2.07 12.06
N LEU A 382 -9.08 1.57 11.49
CA LEU A 382 -9.78 0.38 11.95
C LEU A 382 -8.87 -0.85 11.94
N ARG A 383 -8.19 -1.14 10.83
CA ARG A 383 -7.23 -2.26 10.71
C ARG A 383 -6.13 -2.20 11.77
N THR A 384 -5.63 -1.00 12.07
CA THR A 384 -4.64 -0.82 13.16
C THR A 384 -5.23 -1.22 14.53
N GLY A 385 -6.45 -0.82 14.81
CA GLY A 385 -7.17 -1.21 16.02
C GLY A 385 -7.45 -2.71 16.11
N LEU A 386 -7.91 -3.30 15.01
CA LEU A 386 -8.20 -4.72 14.87
C LEU A 386 -6.94 -5.58 15.04
N SER A 387 -5.81 -5.19 14.47
CA SER A 387 -4.54 -5.89 14.64
C SER A 387 -4.03 -5.88 16.10
N ARG A 388 -4.26 -4.77 16.82
CA ARG A 388 -3.99 -4.71 18.27
C ARG A 388 -4.93 -5.63 19.05
N MET A 389 -6.21 -5.70 18.66
CA MET A 389 -7.20 -6.59 19.25
C MET A 389 -6.85 -8.06 18.99
N GLU A 390 -6.49 -8.43 17.77
CA GLU A 390 -6.05 -9.79 17.39
C GLU A 390 -4.94 -10.29 18.31
N ARG A 391 -3.93 -9.47 18.57
CA ARG A 391 -2.84 -9.83 19.47
C ARG A 391 -3.31 -10.13 20.89
N VAL A 392 -4.22 -9.32 21.43
CA VAL A 392 -4.81 -9.53 22.76
C VAL A 392 -5.68 -10.78 22.80
N VAL A 393 -6.47 -11.03 21.75
CA VAL A 393 -7.29 -12.26 21.63
C VAL A 393 -6.40 -13.49 21.63
N ARG A 394 -5.33 -13.50 20.84
CA ARG A 394 -4.36 -14.61 20.75
C ARG A 394 -3.67 -14.85 22.11
N GLU A 395 -3.30 -13.80 22.83
CA GLU A 395 -2.73 -13.92 24.18
C GLU A 395 -3.74 -14.53 25.17
N ARG A 396 -5.00 -14.09 25.14
CA ARG A 396 -6.06 -14.64 25.98
C ARG A 396 -6.37 -16.09 25.70
N MET A 397 -6.41 -16.50 24.40
CA MET A 397 -6.59 -17.91 24.01
C MET A 397 -5.53 -18.83 24.61
N ASN A 398 -4.29 -18.34 24.77
CA ASN A 398 -3.19 -19.12 25.32
C ASN A 398 -3.13 -19.13 26.85
N THR A 399 -3.80 -18.19 27.52
CA THR A 399 -3.69 -18.02 28.98
C THR A 399 -4.95 -18.40 29.77
N GLN A 400 -6.10 -18.46 29.11
CA GLN A 400 -7.39 -18.79 29.75
C GLN A 400 -7.74 -20.27 29.62
N ASP A 401 -8.50 -20.78 30.60
CA ASP A 401 -9.01 -22.15 30.56
C ASP A 401 -10.04 -22.31 29.43
N VAL A 402 -9.80 -23.27 28.56
CA VAL A 402 -10.56 -23.52 27.33
C VAL A 402 -12.06 -23.71 27.58
N GLU A 403 -12.45 -24.37 28.67
CA GLU A 403 -13.84 -24.64 29.01
C GLU A 403 -14.64 -23.36 29.33
N SER A 404 -13.98 -22.35 29.91
CA SER A 404 -14.60 -21.09 30.33
C SER A 404 -14.65 -20.02 29.23
N ILE A 405 -14.04 -20.28 28.07
CA ILE A 405 -13.95 -19.31 26.99
C ILE A 405 -15.30 -19.08 26.32
N ALA A 406 -15.71 -17.81 26.28
CA ALA A 406 -16.80 -17.32 25.42
C ALA A 406 -16.29 -16.26 24.45
N PRO A 407 -16.82 -16.13 23.23
CA PRO A 407 -16.40 -15.12 22.24
C PRO A 407 -16.32 -13.72 22.84
N GLN A 408 -17.31 -13.32 23.62
CA GLN A 408 -17.39 -12.00 24.25
C GLN A 408 -16.27 -11.75 25.27
N THR A 409 -15.75 -12.78 25.96
CA THR A 409 -14.66 -12.63 26.94
C THR A 409 -13.29 -12.50 26.26
N LEU A 410 -13.13 -13.11 25.08
CA LEU A 410 -11.92 -13.02 24.28
C LEU A 410 -11.75 -11.65 23.66
N ILE A 411 -12.83 -11.08 23.13
CA ILE A 411 -12.79 -9.85 22.34
C ILE A 411 -12.68 -8.63 23.26
N ASN A 412 -11.64 -7.83 23.05
CA ASN A 412 -11.48 -6.53 23.72
C ASN A 412 -11.63 -5.42 22.69
N ILE A 413 -12.73 -4.70 22.74
CA ILE A 413 -13.06 -3.62 21.80
C ILE A 413 -12.25 -2.32 22.02
N ARG A 414 -11.62 -2.14 23.21
CA ARG A 414 -10.95 -0.88 23.56
C ARG A 414 -9.85 -0.46 22.57
N PRO A 415 -8.96 -1.35 22.06
CA PRO A 415 -7.96 -0.97 21.08
C PRO A 415 -8.56 -0.46 19.77
N VAL A 416 -9.68 -1.05 19.33
CA VAL A 416 -10.40 -0.65 18.11
C VAL A 416 -10.99 0.74 18.27
N MET A 417 -11.77 0.94 19.35
CA MET A 417 -12.39 2.23 19.62
C MET A 417 -11.37 3.33 19.89
N SER A 418 -10.23 2.99 20.53
CA SER A 418 -9.12 3.93 20.73
C SER A 418 -8.51 4.38 19.41
N ALA A 419 -8.27 3.47 18.49
CA ALA A 419 -7.68 3.80 17.17
C ALA A 419 -8.61 4.70 16.33
N ILE A 420 -9.92 4.42 16.35
CA ILE A 420 -10.91 5.26 15.65
C ILE A 420 -11.02 6.64 16.30
N LYS A 421 -11.10 6.72 17.63
CA LYS A 421 -11.13 8.01 18.36
C LYS A 421 -9.86 8.82 18.11
N GLU A 422 -8.69 8.17 18.12
CA GLU A 422 -7.39 8.80 17.82
C GLU A 422 -7.39 9.39 16.43
N PHE A 423 -7.87 8.65 15.42
CA PHE A 423 -7.97 9.15 14.05
C PHE A 423 -8.82 10.42 13.95
N PHE A 424 -10.05 10.41 14.45
CA PHE A 424 -10.93 11.57 14.34
C PHE A 424 -10.49 12.76 15.20
N ALA A 425 -9.87 12.53 16.36
CA ALA A 425 -9.47 13.59 17.27
C ALA A 425 -8.12 14.23 16.92
N THR A 426 -7.12 13.42 16.53
CA THR A 426 -5.72 13.86 16.46
C THR A 426 -5.09 13.76 15.07
N SER A 427 -5.72 13.06 14.11
CA SER A 427 -5.16 12.96 12.76
C SER A 427 -5.09 14.33 12.08
N GLN A 428 -3.99 14.59 11.39
CA GLN A 428 -3.80 15.79 10.57
C GLN A 428 -4.84 15.92 9.44
N LEU A 429 -5.43 14.80 9.01
CA LEU A 429 -6.42 14.77 7.94
C LEU A 429 -7.86 14.96 8.44
N SER A 430 -8.12 14.75 9.73
CA SER A 430 -9.40 15.07 10.36
C SER A 430 -9.36 16.50 10.90
N GLN A 431 -9.96 17.44 10.17
CA GLN A 431 -9.88 18.86 10.44
C GLN A 431 -11.24 19.41 10.88
N PHE A 432 -11.23 20.50 11.68
CA PHE A 432 -12.44 21.27 11.93
C PHE A 432 -12.96 21.83 10.61
N MET A 433 -14.25 21.69 10.38
CA MET A 433 -14.86 22.23 9.15
C MET A 433 -14.74 23.74 9.11
N ASP A 434 -14.31 24.27 7.98
CA ASP A 434 -14.36 25.69 7.71
C ASP A 434 -15.82 26.12 7.45
N GLN A 435 -16.35 26.98 8.31
CA GLN A 435 -17.76 27.39 8.32
C GLN A 435 -17.94 28.92 8.13
N ASN A 436 -16.94 29.60 7.55
CA ASN A 436 -17.05 31.04 7.29
C ASN A 436 -18.21 31.38 6.36
N ASN A 437 -18.40 30.57 5.33
CA ASN A 437 -19.53 30.63 4.42
C ASN A 437 -19.76 29.22 3.80
N PRO A 438 -20.92 28.98 3.13
CA PRO A 438 -21.21 27.69 2.52
C PRO A 438 -20.17 27.22 1.49
N LEU A 439 -19.57 28.15 0.74
CA LEU A 439 -18.56 27.82 -0.27
C LEU A 439 -17.26 27.33 0.38
N SER A 440 -16.82 27.96 1.49
CA SER A 440 -15.63 27.50 2.21
C SER A 440 -15.80 26.09 2.77
N GLY A 441 -16.98 25.74 3.26
CA GLY A 441 -17.32 24.38 3.69
C GLY A 441 -17.30 23.38 2.53
N LEU A 442 -17.80 23.77 1.36
CA LEU A 442 -17.78 22.92 0.17
C LEU A 442 -16.36 22.68 -0.34
N THR A 443 -15.55 23.72 -0.47
CA THR A 443 -14.14 23.61 -0.91
C THR A 443 -13.31 22.79 0.06
N HIS A 444 -13.56 22.89 1.37
CA HIS A 444 -12.90 22.07 2.39
C HIS A 444 -13.14 20.57 2.18
N LYS A 445 -14.35 20.17 1.83
CA LYS A 445 -14.71 18.77 1.54
C LYS A 445 -14.06 18.23 0.25
N ARG A 446 -13.68 19.10 -0.67
CA ARG A 446 -13.03 18.77 -1.95
C ARG A 446 -11.50 18.98 -1.93
N ARG A 447 -10.95 19.28 -0.77
CA ARG A 447 -9.51 19.49 -0.57
C ARG A 447 -8.75 18.19 -0.72
N LEU A 448 -7.59 18.25 -1.37
CA LEU A 448 -6.63 17.16 -1.54
C LEU A 448 -5.33 17.55 -0.83
N SER A 449 -4.88 16.73 0.11
CA SER A 449 -3.66 17.00 0.87
C SER A 449 -2.59 15.94 0.55
N ALA A 450 -1.40 16.37 0.16
CA ALA A 450 -0.24 15.46 0.03
C ALA A 450 0.43 15.15 1.38
N LEU A 451 0.01 15.82 2.46
CA LEU A 451 0.53 15.68 3.81
C LEU A 451 -0.18 14.57 4.57
N GLY A 452 0.33 14.24 5.74
CA GLY A 452 -0.28 13.30 6.66
C GLY A 452 0.41 11.94 6.72
N PRO A 453 -0.12 10.98 7.47
CA PRO A 453 0.46 9.65 7.64
C PRO A 453 0.61 8.92 6.31
N GLY A 454 1.81 8.44 6.00
CA GLY A 454 2.11 7.78 4.71
C GLY A 454 2.21 8.72 3.51
N GLY A 455 2.07 10.04 3.70
CA GLY A 455 2.27 11.08 2.71
C GLY A 455 3.62 11.78 2.84
N LEU A 456 3.70 12.99 2.28
CA LEU A 456 4.89 13.83 2.30
C LEU A 456 5.01 14.62 3.62
N SER A 457 6.23 14.93 4.03
CA SER A 457 6.48 15.95 5.04
C SER A 457 6.81 17.29 4.37
N ARG A 458 6.40 18.41 4.98
CA ARG A 458 6.63 19.76 4.44
C ARG A 458 8.11 20.05 4.16
N GLU A 459 8.97 19.61 5.04
CA GLU A 459 10.42 19.83 4.99
C GLU A 459 11.13 19.01 3.90
N ARG A 460 10.56 17.82 3.58
CA ARG A 460 11.13 16.89 2.60
C ARG A 460 10.51 17.00 1.21
N ALA A 461 9.46 17.80 1.07
CA ALA A 461 8.81 18.04 -0.21
C ALA A 461 9.62 19.05 -1.02
N GLY A 462 10.27 18.59 -2.09
CA GLY A 462 11.00 19.42 -3.04
C GLY A 462 10.08 20.31 -3.86
N LEU A 463 10.66 21.12 -4.73
CA LEU A 463 9.92 22.02 -5.63
C LEU A 463 9.11 21.24 -6.67
N GLU A 464 9.64 20.12 -7.17
CA GLU A 464 9.01 19.28 -8.20
C GLU A 464 7.60 18.83 -7.81
N VAL A 465 7.42 18.39 -6.54
CA VAL A 465 6.12 17.93 -6.03
C VAL A 465 5.12 19.08 -5.84
N ARG A 466 5.60 20.32 -5.73
CA ARG A 466 4.79 21.52 -5.52
C ARG A 466 4.36 22.20 -6.81
N ASP A 467 5.01 21.85 -7.91
CA ASP A 467 4.73 22.42 -9.22
C ASP A 467 3.42 21.87 -9.81
N VAL A 468 2.87 22.63 -10.75
CA VAL A 468 1.72 22.20 -11.54
C VAL A 468 2.20 21.28 -12.67
N HIS A 469 1.76 20.05 -12.63
CA HIS A 469 2.05 19.06 -13.67
C HIS A 469 1.00 19.10 -14.78
N SER A 470 1.36 18.76 -16.02
CA SER A 470 0.41 18.72 -17.15
C SER A 470 -0.78 17.79 -16.91
N SER A 471 -0.59 16.68 -16.17
CA SER A 471 -1.66 15.75 -15.79
C SER A 471 -2.70 16.32 -14.82
N HIS A 472 -2.46 17.51 -14.25
CA HIS A 472 -3.44 18.22 -13.40
C HIS A 472 -4.63 18.73 -14.20
N TYR A 473 -4.48 18.92 -15.51
CA TYR A 473 -5.54 19.43 -16.35
C TYR A 473 -6.82 18.60 -16.25
N GLY A 474 -7.94 19.28 -15.96
CA GLY A 474 -9.24 18.64 -15.73
C GLY A 474 -9.37 17.85 -14.42
N ARG A 475 -8.33 17.71 -13.59
CA ARG A 475 -8.29 16.89 -12.38
C ARG A 475 -8.12 17.69 -11.10
N MET A 476 -7.10 18.52 -11.02
CA MET A 476 -6.80 19.35 -9.87
C MET A 476 -6.64 20.81 -10.29
N CYS A 477 -7.24 21.72 -9.54
CA CYS A 477 -7.13 23.15 -9.86
C CYS A 477 -5.67 23.62 -9.77
N PRO A 478 -5.13 24.25 -10.83
CA PRO A 478 -3.73 24.69 -10.83
C PRO A 478 -3.50 25.99 -10.04
N ILE A 479 -4.57 26.68 -9.63
CA ILE A 479 -4.51 28.03 -9.03
C ILE A 479 -4.84 27.96 -7.54
N GLU A 480 -5.84 27.17 -7.15
CA GLU A 480 -6.31 27.12 -5.77
C GLU A 480 -5.35 26.27 -4.90
N THR A 481 -4.45 26.97 -4.21
CA THR A 481 -3.48 26.37 -3.27
C THR A 481 -3.17 27.40 -2.17
N PRO A 482 -2.87 26.98 -0.93
CA PRO A 482 -2.46 27.89 0.11
C PRO A 482 -1.14 28.59 -0.21
N GLU A 483 -0.96 29.80 0.32
CA GLU A 483 0.33 30.47 0.35
C GLU A 483 1.21 29.96 1.49
N GLY A 484 2.54 30.07 1.33
CA GLY A 484 3.52 29.70 2.35
C GLY A 484 3.97 28.23 2.29
N PRO A 485 4.28 27.59 3.44
CA PRO A 485 4.94 26.27 3.46
C PRO A 485 4.13 25.13 2.87
N ASN A 486 2.82 25.30 2.71
CA ASN A 486 1.92 24.30 2.14
C ASN A 486 1.64 24.49 0.65
N VAL A 487 2.27 25.47 -0.02
CA VAL A 487 2.05 25.72 -1.45
C VAL A 487 2.32 24.46 -2.27
N GLY A 488 1.40 24.10 -3.17
CA GLY A 488 1.50 22.92 -4.02
C GLY A 488 1.27 21.57 -3.33
N LEU A 489 1.28 21.52 -1.99
CA LEU A 489 1.03 20.29 -1.21
C LEU A 489 -0.45 20.10 -0.87
N ILE A 490 -1.22 21.17 -0.91
CA ILE A 490 -2.65 21.17 -0.73
C ILE A 490 -3.26 21.76 -1.99
N GLY A 491 -4.16 21.02 -2.61
CA GLY A 491 -4.89 21.41 -3.81
C GLY A 491 -6.37 21.08 -3.67
N TYR A 492 -7.12 21.27 -4.75
CA TYR A 492 -8.56 21.06 -4.77
C TYR A 492 -8.98 20.32 -6.05
N LEU A 493 -9.93 19.41 -5.88
CA LEU A 493 -10.47 18.62 -6.99
C LEU A 493 -11.24 19.52 -7.96
N ALA A 494 -10.98 19.38 -9.27
CA ALA A 494 -11.73 20.10 -10.31
C ALA A 494 -13.22 19.68 -10.29
N ASN A 495 -14.11 20.57 -10.79
CA ASN A 495 -15.56 20.38 -10.63
C ASN A 495 -16.09 19.10 -11.28
N TYR A 496 -15.62 18.73 -12.46
CA TYR A 496 -16.03 17.53 -13.18
C TYR A 496 -15.11 16.33 -12.97
N ALA A 497 -14.09 16.47 -12.13
CA ALA A 497 -13.21 15.38 -11.78
C ALA A 497 -13.88 14.44 -10.77
N ARG A 498 -13.71 13.14 -11.00
CA ARG A 498 -14.19 12.04 -10.15
C ARG A 498 -13.04 11.15 -9.73
N ILE A 499 -13.27 10.36 -8.71
CA ILE A 499 -12.30 9.35 -8.24
C ILE A 499 -12.84 7.99 -8.65
N ASN A 500 -12.02 7.22 -9.39
CA ASN A 500 -12.39 5.87 -9.79
C ASN A 500 -12.22 4.85 -8.66
N GLU A 501 -12.62 3.60 -8.90
CA GLU A 501 -12.52 2.48 -7.94
C GLU A 501 -11.11 2.23 -7.40
N TYR A 502 -10.08 2.57 -8.17
CA TYR A 502 -8.69 2.43 -7.80
C TYR A 502 -8.10 3.66 -7.07
N GLY A 503 -8.88 4.73 -6.94
CA GLY A 503 -8.48 5.97 -6.29
C GLY A 503 -7.76 6.96 -7.23
N PHE A 504 -7.77 6.74 -8.55
CA PHE A 504 -7.22 7.71 -9.52
C PHE A 504 -8.26 8.75 -9.90
N ILE A 505 -7.79 9.96 -10.23
CA ILE A 505 -8.65 11.05 -10.65
C ILE A 505 -8.92 10.90 -12.15
N GLU A 506 -10.19 10.88 -12.50
CA GLU A 506 -10.71 10.88 -13.87
C GLU A 506 -11.50 12.15 -14.14
N THR A 507 -11.69 12.48 -15.43
CA THR A 507 -12.46 13.66 -15.86
C THR A 507 -13.60 13.23 -16.74
#